data_5b83cb6195fb47c2dd5f4ce071047848
#
_entry.id   5b83cb6195fb47c2dd5f4ce071047848
#
_cell.length_a   1.000
_cell.length_b   1.000
_cell.length_c   1.000
_cell.angle_alpha   90.00
_cell.angle_beta   90.00
_cell.angle_gamma   90.00
#
_symmetry.space_group_name_H-M   'P 1'
#
loop_
_entity.id
_entity.type
_entity.pdbx_description
1 polymer ?
#
loop_
_entity_poly.entity_id
_entity_poly.type
_entity_poly.pdbx_seq_one_letter_code
_entity_poly.pdbx_strand_id
1 'polypeptide(L)'
;MQLTDFNFNLPQELIAQYPCKDRTGCRLLALDGNTGETQDLKFYQVIDFLKPGDLLVFNDTKVIPARIFGNKETGAKVEILVERIYTKDRILAHTRASRSPKIGSVIIVGEYRFEVVDRQDDLFVLSLKDTDESVFDVLDRIGHVPLPPYINRPDDSSDKDDYQTVYGRIPGAVAAPTAGLHFDEALIERIRDKGVKTAFVTLHVGAGTFQPVKESRIEDHKMHAEFVHVPEEVTELIRETKRNGGKVVAVGTTSIRSLESCAQEYGSVENMHEYNKDTSIFIYPGYQYKVEIGRAHV
;
A
#
# COMPACT_ATOMS: atom_id res chain seq x y z
N MET A 1 -25.34 -0.28 -3.05
CA MET A 1 -24.87 0.93 -2.37
C MET A 1 -24.32 1.90 -3.39
N GLN A 2 -24.61 3.20 -3.28
CA GLN A 2 -24.14 4.18 -4.28
C GLN A 2 -22.81 4.78 -3.84
N LEU A 3 -21.94 5.11 -4.78
CA LEU A 3 -20.68 5.80 -4.48
C LEU A 3 -20.93 7.14 -3.74
N THR A 4 -22.04 7.80 -4.07
CA THR A 4 -22.45 9.06 -3.42
C THR A 4 -22.78 8.93 -1.94
N ASP A 5 -23.08 7.72 -1.43
CA ASP A 5 -23.33 7.47 0.00
C ASP A 5 -22.08 7.69 0.86
N PHE A 6 -20.89 7.75 0.21
CA PHE A 6 -19.58 7.97 0.85
C PHE A 6 -19.05 9.39 0.64
N ASN A 7 -19.79 10.27 -0.08
CA ASN A 7 -19.35 11.63 -0.30
C ASN A 7 -19.46 12.48 0.95
N PHE A 8 -18.42 13.23 1.22
CA PHE A 8 -18.41 14.27 2.25
C PHE A 8 -17.60 15.47 1.79
N ASN A 9 -17.83 16.61 2.38
CA ASN A 9 -17.06 17.82 2.08
C ASN A 9 -15.74 17.77 2.85
N LEU A 10 -14.63 17.63 2.14
CA LEU A 10 -13.28 17.70 2.69
C LEU A 10 -12.60 18.99 2.19
N PRO A 11 -12.48 20.03 3.06
CA PRO A 11 -11.77 21.26 2.71
C PRO A 11 -10.31 20.99 2.38
N GLN A 12 -9.80 21.57 1.30
CA GLN A 12 -8.43 21.38 0.81
C GLN A 12 -7.36 21.73 1.87
N GLU A 13 -7.63 22.76 2.68
CA GLU A 13 -6.74 23.22 3.75
C GLU A 13 -6.56 22.23 4.89
N LEU A 14 -7.42 21.21 4.98
CA LEU A 14 -7.29 20.13 5.97
C LEU A 14 -6.39 18.99 5.49
N ILE A 15 -5.97 19.01 4.22
CA ILE A 15 -5.05 18.02 3.66
C ILE A 15 -3.62 18.53 3.83
N ALA A 16 -2.87 17.92 4.76
CA ALA A 16 -1.47 18.24 4.95
C ALA A 16 -0.66 17.95 3.69
N GLN A 17 0.20 18.88 3.26
CA GLN A 17 1.06 18.73 2.09
C GLN A 17 2.46 18.21 2.47
N TYR A 18 2.84 18.28 3.74
CA TYR A 18 4.06 17.74 4.31
C TYR A 18 3.74 16.93 5.56
N PRO A 19 4.48 15.85 5.83
CA PRO A 19 4.27 15.07 7.03
C PRO A 19 4.68 15.83 8.30
N CYS A 20 4.15 15.41 9.44
CA CYS A 20 4.62 15.85 10.74
C CYS A 20 6.04 15.27 10.98
N LYS A 21 6.97 16.09 11.50
CA LYS A 21 8.33 15.63 11.82
C LYS A 21 8.35 14.54 12.90
N ASP A 22 7.45 14.64 13.87
CA ASP A 22 7.22 13.61 14.88
C ASP A 22 6.07 12.71 14.39
N ARG A 23 6.38 11.51 13.93
CA ARG A 23 5.41 10.54 13.40
C ARG A 23 4.35 10.20 14.45
N THR A 24 4.76 10.02 15.70
CA THR A 24 3.87 9.61 16.80
C THR A 24 3.09 10.76 17.42
N GLY A 25 3.49 12.00 17.17
CA GLY A 25 2.82 13.22 17.62
C GLY A 25 1.61 13.63 16.79
N CYS A 26 1.30 12.93 15.71
CA CYS A 26 0.11 13.16 14.90
C CYS A 26 -1.18 12.98 15.72
N ARG A 27 -2.29 13.52 15.21
CA ARG A 27 -3.61 13.30 15.81
C ARG A 27 -4.07 11.87 15.56
N LEU A 28 -4.78 11.30 16.53
CA LEU A 28 -5.46 10.02 16.45
C LEU A 28 -6.92 10.21 16.82
N LEU A 29 -7.83 9.77 15.97
CA LEU A 29 -9.25 9.63 16.31
C LEU A 29 -9.50 8.16 16.69
N ALA A 30 -9.79 7.89 17.95
CA ALA A 30 -10.26 6.59 18.39
C ALA A 30 -11.78 6.52 18.26
N LEU A 31 -12.28 5.48 17.60
CA LEU A 31 -13.71 5.20 17.40
C LEU A 31 -14.04 3.84 18.00
N ASP A 32 -14.97 3.80 18.94
CA ASP A 32 -15.58 2.54 19.41
C ASP A 32 -16.64 2.09 18.40
N GLY A 33 -16.39 0.97 17.73
CA GLY A 33 -17.28 0.44 16.69
C GLY A 33 -18.63 -0.07 17.21
N ASN A 34 -18.77 -0.29 18.52
CA ASN A 34 -20.03 -0.76 19.13
C ASN A 34 -20.92 0.40 19.58
N THR A 35 -20.30 1.43 20.14
CA THR A 35 -21.06 2.58 20.71
C THR A 35 -21.10 3.77 19.78
N GLY A 36 -20.15 3.88 18.82
CA GLY A 36 -19.95 5.06 17.98
C GLY A 36 -19.27 6.22 18.70
N GLU A 37 -18.84 6.03 19.96
CA GLU A 37 -18.11 7.07 20.70
C GLU A 37 -16.73 7.32 20.07
N THR A 38 -16.35 8.60 20.05
CA THR A 38 -15.05 9.04 19.52
C THR A 38 -14.22 9.75 20.56
N GLN A 39 -12.90 9.61 20.48
CA GLN A 39 -11.93 10.29 21.34
C GLN A 39 -10.82 10.89 20.49
N ASP A 40 -10.53 12.17 20.67
CA ASP A 40 -9.39 12.85 20.04
C ASP A 40 -8.13 12.66 20.90
N LEU A 41 -7.13 12.02 20.33
CA LEU A 41 -5.90 11.59 20.99
C LEU A 41 -4.66 11.98 20.17
N LYS A 42 -3.48 11.61 20.67
CA LYS A 42 -2.23 11.59 19.92
C LYS A 42 -1.86 10.16 19.56
N PHE A 43 -1.18 9.98 18.43
CA PHE A 43 -0.93 8.64 17.90
C PHE A 43 -0.13 7.74 18.86
N TYR A 44 0.83 8.29 19.62
CA TYR A 44 1.56 7.50 20.62
C TYR A 44 0.67 6.85 21.68
N GLN A 45 -0.58 7.31 21.84
CA GLN A 45 -1.56 6.72 22.77
C GLN A 45 -2.24 5.46 22.19
N VAL A 46 -1.95 5.08 20.95
CA VAL A 46 -2.44 3.82 20.37
C VAL A 46 -2.11 2.60 21.25
N ILE A 47 -0.98 2.67 21.96
CA ILE A 47 -0.55 1.63 22.90
C ILE A 47 -1.56 1.38 24.03
N ASP A 48 -2.39 2.37 24.39
CA ASP A 48 -3.36 2.26 25.48
C ASP A 48 -4.54 1.34 25.12
N PHE A 49 -4.78 1.13 23.81
CA PHE A 49 -5.81 0.21 23.28
C PHE A 49 -5.33 -1.23 23.14
N LEU A 50 -4.04 -1.50 23.33
CA LEU A 50 -3.43 -2.81 23.21
C LEU A 50 -3.23 -3.45 24.58
N LYS A 51 -3.34 -4.79 24.65
CA LYS A 51 -3.14 -5.57 25.86
C LYS A 51 -2.05 -6.63 25.67
N PRO A 52 -1.36 -7.04 26.73
CA PRO A 52 -0.48 -8.21 26.68
C PRO A 52 -1.20 -9.41 26.06
N GLY A 53 -0.55 -10.07 25.12
CA GLY A 53 -1.12 -11.20 24.39
C GLY A 53 -1.84 -10.84 23.09
N ASP A 54 -2.06 -9.54 22.79
CA ASP A 54 -2.54 -9.09 21.47
C ASP A 54 -1.44 -9.25 20.41
N LEU A 55 -1.86 -9.33 19.16
CA LEU A 55 -0.99 -9.37 17.97
C LEU A 55 -1.26 -8.16 17.08
N LEU A 56 -0.22 -7.36 16.83
CA LEU A 56 -0.25 -6.23 15.90
C LEU A 56 0.38 -6.63 14.57
N VAL A 57 -0.38 -6.53 13.47
CA VAL A 57 0.06 -6.96 12.13
C VAL A 57 0.26 -5.76 11.23
N PHE A 58 1.47 -5.64 10.68
CA PHE A 58 1.91 -4.57 9.79
C PHE A 58 2.08 -5.06 8.35
N ASN A 59 2.04 -4.13 7.40
CA ASN A 59 2.46 -4.37 6.02
C ASN A 59 3.88 -3.82 5.83
N ASP A 60 4.86 -4.70 5.59
CA ASP A 60 6.28 -4.37 5.47
C ASP A 60 6.75 -4.07 4.04
N THR A 61 5.81 -3.83 3.15
CA THR A 61 6.16 -3.39 1.79
C THR A 61 6.96 -2.10 1.83
N LYS A 62 7.92 -1.96 0.91
CA LYS A 62 8.73 -0.76 0.72
C LYS A 62 8.37 -0.09 -0.60
N VAL A 63 8.10 1.22 -0.54
CA VAL A 63 7.81 2.03 -1.73
C VAL A 63 9.06 2.14 -2.59
N ILE A 64 8.89 1.94 -3.89
CA ILE A 64 9.92 2.18 -4.90
C ILE A 64 9.69 3.54 -5.58
N PRO A 65 10.71 4.23 -6.08
CA PRO A 65 10.56 5.48 -6.84
C PRO A 65 9.99 5.16 -8.23
N ALA A 66 8.71 4.78 -8.24
CA ALA A 66 8.03 4.15 -9.37
C ALA A 66 7.64 5.11 -10.50
N ARG A 67 7.85 6.44 -10.34
CA ARG A 67 7.50 7.43 -11.35
C ARG A 67 8.74 7.91 -12.08
N ILE A 68 8.75 7.79 -13.41
CA ILE A 68 9.85 8.29 -14.26
C ILE A 68 9.29 9.13 -15.41
N PHE A 69 10.10 10.09 -15.87
CA PHE A 69 9.74 11.01 -16.94
C PHE A 69 10.71 10.85 -18.12
N GLY A 70 10.17 10.72 -19.31
CA GLY A 70 10.96 10.55 -20.52
C GLY A 70 10.33 11.20 -21.73
N ASN A 71 10.92 10.89 -22.88
CA ASN A 71 10.43 11.36 -24.17
C ASN A 71 10.37 10.19 -25.16
N LYS A 72 9.38 10.21 -26.03
CA LYS A 72 9.40 9.37 -27.23
C LYS A 72 10.52 9.84 -28.17
N GLU A 73 10.93 8.99 -29.10
CA GLU A 73 11.88 9.36 -30.15
C GLU A 73 11.41 10.58 -30.97
N THR A 74 10.11 10.82 -31.01
CA THR A 74 9.50 12.01 -31.63
C THR A 74 9.63 13.29 -30.80
N GLY A 75 10.23 13.25 -29.59
CA GLY A 75 10.35 14.34 -28.64
C GLY A 75 9.13 14.55 -27.73
N ALA A 76 8.04 13.82 -27.92
CA ALA A 76 6.84 13.97 -27.09
C ALA A 76 7.09 13.43 -25.66
N LYS A 77 6.74 14.24 -24.64
CA LYS A 77 6.87 13.88 -23.23
C LYS A 77 6.01 12.68 -22.86
N VAL A 78 6.55 11.82 -22.02
CA VAL A 78 5.88 10.64 -21.45
C VAL A 78 6.18 10.58 -19.96
N GLU A 79 5.14 10.42 -19.14
CA GLU A 79 5.24 9.98 -17.76
C GLU A 79 4.97 8.49 -17.73
N ILE A 80 5.81 7.75 -17.03
CA ILE A 80 5.67 6.31 -16.75
C ILE A 80 5.47 6.16 -15.25
N LEU A 81 4.40 5.49 -14.84
CA LEU A 81 4.16 5.09 -13.47
C LEU A 81 4.14 3.56 -13.42
N VAL A 82 5.17 2.97 -12.82
CA VAL A 82 5.30 1.53 -12.68
C VAL A 82 4.15 0.99 -11.83
N GLU A 83 3.48 -0.03 -12.33
CA GLU A 83 2.47 -0.80 -11.59
C GLU A 83 3.10 -2.01 -10.91
N ARG A 84 3.96 -2.73 -11.65
CA ARG A 84 4.61 -3.96 -11.18
C ARG A 84 5.92 -4.18 -11.92
N ILE A 85 6.92 -4.70 -11.22
CA ILE A 85 8.16 -5.20 -11.84
C ILE A 85 8.00 -6.71 -12.07
N TYR A 86 8.10 -7.16 -13.32
CA TYR A 86 7.96 -8.56 -13.69
C TYR A 86 9.27 -9.33 -13.63
N THR A 87 10.32 -8.72 -14.18
CA THR A 87 11.65 -9.32 -14.28
C THR A 87 12.73 -8.25 -14.05
N LYS A 88 13.99 -8.64 -14.08
CA LYS A 88 15.13 -7.72 -13.98
C LYS A 88 15.01 -6.53 -14.96
N ASP A 89 14.43 -6.75 -16.14
CA ASP A 89 14.42 -5.82 -17.27
C ASP A 89 12.98 -5.41 -17.70
N ARG A 90 11.91 -5.92 -17.08
CA ARG A 90 10.52 -5.69 -17.53
C ARG A 90 9.63 -5.17 -16.42
N ILE A 91 8.84 -4.17 -16.80
CA ILE A 91 7.82 -3.57 -15.94
C ILE A 91 6.46 -3.57 -16.63
N LEU A 92 5.40 -3.67 -15.83
CA LEU A 92 4.06 -3.27 -16.18
C LEU A 92 3.85 -1.84 -15.68
N ALA A 93 3.34 -0.94 -16.51
CA ALA A 93 3.26 0.47 -16.15
C ALA A 93 2.07 1.20 -16.83
N HIS A 94 1.55 2.20 -16.15
CA HIS A 94 0.76 3.24 -16.78
C HIS A 94 1.68 4.18 -17.56
N THR A 95 1.22 4.66 -18.72
CA THR A 95 1.91 5.70 -19.48
C THR A 95 0.97 6.86 -19.75
N ARG A 96 1.41 8.07 -19.41
CA ARG A 96 0.69 9.30 -19.69
C ARG A 96 1.47 10.11 -20.73
N ALA A 97 0.87 10.29 -21.89
CA ALA A 97 1.43 11.06 -23.01
C ALA A 97 0.30 11.68 -23.84
N SER A 98 0.59 12.68 -24.67
CA SER A 98 -0.39 13.30 -25.58
C SER A 98 -1.05 12.28 -26.54
N ARG A 99 -0.31 11.24 -26.92
CA ARG A 99 -0.80 10.06 -27.63
C ARG A 99 -0.17 8.84 -27.01
N SER A 100 -0.94 7.77 -26.79
CA SER A 100 -0.43 6.50 -26.25
C SER A 100 0.75 5.98 -27.06
N PRO A 101 1.79 5.42 -26.42
CA PRO A 101 2.87 4.78 -27.15
C PRO A 101 2.35 3.52 -27.88
N LYS A 102 2.99 3.16 -28.97
CA LYS A 102 2.68 1.94 -29.74
C LYS A 102 3.66 0.84 -29.36
N ILE A 103 3.24 -0.42 -29.48
CA ILE A 103 4.15 -1.56 -29.38
C ILE A 103 5.29 -1.39 -30.39
N GLY A 104 6.54 -1.65 -29.95
CA GLY A 104 7.78 -1.43 -30.69
C GLY A 104 8.32 0.00 -30.60
N SER A 105 7.60 0.97 -30.00
CA SER A 105 8.15 2.31 -29.79
C SER A 105 9.07 2.34 -28.58
N VAL A 106 10.08 3.23 -28.62
CA VAL A 106 11.04 3.43 -27.54
C VAL A 106 10.74 4.75 -26.81
N ILE A 107 10.82 4.68 -25.47
CA ILE A 107 10.77 5.83 -24.58
C ILE A 107 12.16 6.03 -23.98
N ILE A 108 12.70 7.22 -24.13
CA ILE A 108 14.04 7.59 -23.64
C ILE A 108 13.86 8.29 -22.29
N VAL A 109 14.48 7.79 -21.23
CA VAL A 109 14.45 8.32 -19.87
C VAL A 109 15.89 8.56 -19.42
N GLY A 110 16.37 9.80 -19.52
CA GLY A 110 17.80 10.09 -19.35
C GLY A 110 18.66 9.33 -20.35
N GLU A 111 19.54 8.48 -19.86
CA GLU A 111 20.38 7.58 -20.67
C GLU A 111 19.74 6.23 -20.98
N TYR A 112 18.61 5.92 -20.35
CA TYR A 112 17.94 4.62 -20.44
C TYR A 112 16.90 4.58 -21.55
N ARG A 113 16.71 3.39 -22.10
CA ARG A 113 15.75 3.13 -23.18
C ARG A 113 14.76 2.06 -22.73
N PHE A 114 13.48 2.39 -22.80
CA PHE A 114 12.38 1.48 -22.54
C PHE A 114 11.59 1.21 -23.81
N GLU A 115 11.61 -0.03 -24.29
CA GLU A 115 10.81 -0.47 -25.42
C GLU A 115 9.43 -0.92 -24.95
N VAL A 116 8.38 -0.47 -25.61
CA VAL A 116 7.02 -0.97 -25.42
C VAL A 116 6.89 -2.31 -26.11
N VAL A 117 6.87 -3.39 -25.34
CA VAL A 117 6.87 -4.76 -25.88
C VAL A 117 5.50 -5.40 -25.91
N ASP A 118 4.56 -4.93 -25.07
CA ASP A 118 3.18 -5.45 -25.02
C ASP A 118 2.23 -4.44 -24.38
N ARG A 119 0.93 -4.74 -24.45
CA ARG A 119 -0.13 -3.98 -23.81
C ARG A 119 -1.14 -4.92 -23.15
N GLN A 120 -1.48 -4.63 -21.89
CA GLN A 120 -2.46 -5.36 -21.11
C GLN A 120 -3.53 -4.36 -20.64
N ASP A 121 -4.70 -4.39 -21.27
CA ASP A 121 -5.78 -3.41 -21.07
C ASP A 121 -5.26 -1.95 -21.23
N ASP A 122 -5.25 -1.19 -20.14
CA ASP A 122 -4.77 0.19 -20.11
C ASP A 122 -3.28 0.31 -19.72
N LEU A 123 -2.62 -0.80 -19.45
CA LEU A 123 -1.22 -0.87 -19.02
C LEU A 123 -0.30 -1.30 -20.17
N PHE A 124 0.96 -0.90 -20.08
CA PHE A 124 2.00 -1.23 -21.04
C PHE A 124 3.09 -2.09 -20.39
N VAL A 125 3.52 -3.12 -21.08
CA VAL A 125 4.74 -3.85 -20.71
C VAL A 125 5.91 -3.16 -21.38
N LEU A 126 6.82 -2.64 -20.56
CA LEU A 126 8.02 -1.95 -21.00
C LEU A 126 9.24 -2.81 -20.67
N SER A 127 10.16 -2.92 -21.62
CA SER A 127 11.43 -3.63 -21.45
C SER A 127 12.60 -2.65 -21.48
N LEU A 128 13.40 -2.65 -20.42
CA LEU A 128 14.66 -1.90 -20.34
C LEU A 128 15.67 -2.50 -21.31
N LYS A 129 16.34 -1.65 -22.10
CA LYS A 129 17.27 -2.04 -23.16
C LYS A 129 18.65 -1.42 -22.96
N ASP A 130 19.61 -2.02 -23.62
CA ASP A 130 20.97 -1.51 -23.79
C ASP A 130 21.73 -1.28 -22.46
N THR A 131 21.38 -2.05 -21.41
CA THR A 131 22.06 -2.01 -20.11
C THR A 131 21.95 -3.36 -19.39
N ASP A 132 22.94 -3.66 -18.54
CA ASP A 132 22.94 -4.82 -17.65
C ASP A 132 22.33 -4.52 -16.27
N GLU A 133 21.96 -3.26 -16.00
CA GLU A 133 21.34 -2.85 -14.75
C GLU A 133 19.92 -3.43 -14.64
N SER A 134 19.46 -3.60 -13.40
CA SER A 134 18.06 -3.96 -13.17
C SER A 134 17.16 -2.73 -13.22
N VAL A 135 15.88 -2.95 -13.48
CA VAL A 135 14.88 -1.88 -13.39
C VAL A 135 14.87 -1.26 -11.99
N PHE A 136 15.11 -2.05 -10.93
CA PHE A 136 15.20 -1.51 -9.57
C PHE A 136 16.35 -0.52 -9.44
N ASP A 137 17.55 -0.83 -9.96
CA ASP A 137 18.72 0.06 -9.91
C ASP A 137 18.45 1.35 -10.67
N VAL A 138 17.81 1.24 -11.84
CA VAL A 138 17.43 2.40 -12.67
C VAL A 138 16.43 3.27 -11.94
N LEU A 139 15.35 2.68 -11.40
CA LEU A 139 14.33 3.42 -10.66
C LEU A 139 14.92 4.11 -9.42
N ASP A 140 15.80 3.46 -8.67
CA ASP A 140 16.42 4.05 -7.48
C ASP A 140 17.27 5.30 -7.83
N ARG A 141 17.90 5.27 -9.01
CA ARG A 141 18.78 6.37 -9.50
C ARG A 141 18.01 7.54 -10.07
N ILE A 142 16.99 7.30 -10.90
CA ILE A 142 16.31 8.35 -11.67
C ILE A 142 14.81 8.47 -11.38
N GLY A 143 14.27 7.59 -10.56
CA GLY A 143 12.85 7.58 -10.23
C GLY A 143 12.45 8.62 -9.19
N HIS A 144 11.19 8.97 -9.23
CA HIS A 144 10.50 9.87 -8.31
C HIS A 144 9.54 9.10 -7.43
N VAL A 145 9.39 9.53 -6.19
CA VAL A 145 8.39 8.96 -5.26
C VAL A 145 6.99 9.32 -5.78
N PRO A 146 6.13 8.32 -6.03
CA PRO A 146 4.78 8.57 -6.55
C PRO A 146 3.84 9.02 -5.42
N LEU A 147 3.92 10.31 -5.03
CA LEU A 147 3.04 10.86 -4.01
C LEU A 147 1.56 10.73 -4.41
N PRO A 148 0.65 10.54 -3.44
CA PRO A 148 -0.79 10.49 -3.68
C PRO A 148 -1.32 11.75 -4.37
N PRO A 149 -2.36 11.66 -5.21
CA PRO A 149 -2.83 12.78 -6.03
C PRO A 149 -3.41 13.97 -5.25
N TYR A 150 -3.72 13.80 -3.96
CA TYR A 150 -4.15 14.89 -3.07
C TYR A 150 -2.97 15.70 -2.52
N ILE A 151 -1.73 15.25 -2.68
CA ILE A 151 -0.52 16.02 -2.41
C ILE A 151 -0.18 16.84 -3.66
N ASN A 152 -0.40 18.16 -3.58
CA ASN A 152 -0.31 19.07 -4.73
C ASN A 152 1.07 19.73 -4.83
N ARG A 153 2.14 18.95 -4.71
CA ARG A 153 3.53 19.38 -4.89
C ARG A 153 4.33 18.30 -5.60
N PRO A 154 5.43 18.64 -6.27
CA PRO A 154 6.39 17.63 -6.71
C PRO A 154 7.01 16.93 -5.47
N ASP A 155 7.50 15.71 -5.69
CA ASP A 155 8.31 15.02 -4.70
C ASP A 155 9.65 15.73 -4.48
N ASP A 156 10.17 15.62 -3.28
CA ASP A 156 11.51 16.08 -2.92
C ASP A 156 12.34 14.95 -2.29
N SER A 157 13.60 15.25 -1.96
CA SER A 157 14.51 14.22 -1.44
C SER A 157 14.07 13.62 -0.11
N SER A 158 13.33 14.36 0.71
CA SER A 158 12.85 13.88 2.01
C SER A 158 11.73 12.84 1.87
N ASP A 159 10.97 12.88 0.76
CA ASP A 159 9.87 11.94 0.53
C ASP A 159 10.35 10.48 0.39
N LYS A 160 11.61 10.26 0.02
CA LYS A 160 12.19 8.90 0.00
C LYS A 160 12.19 8.25 1.38
N ASP A 161 12.32 9.04 2.45
CA ASP A 161 12.29 8.56 3.83
C ASP A 161 10.93 8.80 4.49
N ASP A 162 10.30 9.95 4.22
CA ASP A 162 9.03 10.34 4.83
C ASP A 162 7.85 9.47 4.35
N TYR A 163 7.87 9.06 3.06
CA TYR A 163 6.83 8.20 2.48
C TYR A 163 7.20 6.71 2.58
N GLN A 164 7.88 6.33 3.67
CA GLN A 164 8.24 4.95 4.04
C GLN A 164 7.89 4.67 5.49
N THR A 165 7.46 3.43 5.77
CA THR A 165 7.37 2.95 7.15
C THR A 165 8.76 2.60 7.68
N VAL A 166 8.99 2.76 9.00
CA VAL A 166 10.28 2.43 9.63
C VAL A 166 10.63 0.94 9.54
N TYR A 167 9.66 0.10 9.22
CA TYR A 167 9.80 -1.35 9.07
C TYR A 167 9.67 -1.84 7.62
N GLY A 168 9.61 -0.93 6.63
CA GLY A 168 9.52 -1.30 5.21
C GLY A 168 10.76 -2.05 4.73
N ARG A 169 10.60 -3.33 4.32
CA ARG A 169 11.71 -4.23 3.97
C ARG A 169 11.65 -4.72 2.53
N ILE A 170 10.46 -5.06 2.06
CA ILE A 170 10.25 -5.75 0.78
C ILE A 170 9.88 -4.74 -0.31
N PRO A 171 10.80 -4.39 -1.25
CA PRO A 171 10.52 -3.38 -2.27
C PRO A 171 9.50 -3.89 -3.30
N GLY A 172 8.63 -3.01 -3.78
CA GLY A 172 7.66 -3.33 -4.82
C GLY A 172 6.37 -2.50 -4.81
N ALA A 173 6.11 -1.75 -3.73
CA ALA A 173 4.93 -0.91 -3.66
C ALA A 173 5.11 0.42 -4.40
N VAL A 174 4.03 0.90 -4.99
CA VAL A 174 3.92 2.24 -5.60
C VAL A 174 3.40 3.27 -4.60
N ALA A 175 2.65 2.81 -3.59
CA ALA A 175 2.16 3.67 -2.51
C ALA A 175 2.49 3.07 -1.13
N ALA A 176 2.75 3.93 -0.15
CA ALA A 176 3.02 3.52 1.22
C ALA A 176 1.75 3.00 1.91
N PRO A 177 1.88 2.02 2.83
CA PRO A 177 0.81 1.67 3.77
C PRO A 177 0.67 2.79 4.82
N THR A 178 -0.11 3.82 4.48
CA THR A 178 -0.12 5.12 5.17
C THR A 178 -0.41 5.06 6.67
N ALA A 179 -1.23 4.12 7.12
CA ALA A 179 -1.48 3.91 8.56
C ALA A 179 -0.19 3.58 9.32
N GLY A 180 0.76 2.91 8.67
CA GLY A 180 2.05 2.55 9.24
C GLY A 180 3.04 3.70 9.37
N LEU A 181 2.84 4.80 8.63
CA LEU A 181 3.73 5.96 8.64
C LEU A 181 3.78 6.67 10.00
N HIS A 182 2.78 6.48 10.84
CA HIS A 182 2.68 7.10 12.16
C HIS A 182 3.47 6.37 13.25
N PHE A 183 3.97 5.16 12.97
CA PHE A 183 4.82 4.42 13.89
C PHE A 183 6.28 4.83 13.74
N ASP A 184 6.98 4.90 14.87
CA ASP A 184 8.43 4.90 14.95
C ASP A 184 8.92 3.64 15.66
N GLU A 185 10.24 3.42 15.62
CA GLU A 185 10.87 2.25 16.25
C GLU A 185 10.65 2.22 17.76
N ALA A 186 10.73 3.39 18.41
CA ALA A 186 10.57 3.51 19.86
C ALA A 186 9.14 3.11 20.32
N LEU A 187 8.11 3.51 19.57
CA LEU A 187 6.73 3.11 19.87
C LEU A 187 6.54 1.60 19.66
N ILE A 188 7.12 1.03 18.59
CA ILE A 188 7.04 -0.42 18.33
C ILE A 188 7.72 -1.21 19.45
N GLU A 189 8.87 -0.77 19.93
CA GLU A 189 9.56 -1.40 21.07
C GLU A 189 8.71 -1.34 22.34
N ARG A 190 8.18 -0.16 22.68
CA ARG A 190 7.28 0.00 23.84
C ARG A 190 6.04 -0.91 23.75
N ILE A 191 5.49 -1.12 22.55
CA ILE A 191 4.38 -2.04 22.30
C ILE A 191 4.82 -3.48 22.59
N ARG A 192 6.01 -3.89 22.15
CA ARG A 192 6.58 -5.21 22.42
C ARG A 192 6.87 -5.40 23.92
N ASP A 193 7.43 -4.41 24.58
CA ASP A 193 7.70 -4.44 26.02
C ASP A 193 6.41 -4.57 26.85
N LYS A 194 5.28 -4.06 26.32
CA LYS A 194 3.96 -4.26 26.94
C LYS A 194 3.45 -5.70 26.82
N GLY A 195 4.15 -6.57 26.08
CA GLY A 195 3.75 -7.97 25.83
C GLY A 195 2.83 -8.17 24.65
N VAL A 196 2.76 -7.19 23.73
CA VAL A 196 2.05 -7.28 22.46
C VAL A 196 3.00 -7.87 21.40
N LYS A 197 2.57 -8.94 20.73
CA LYS A 197 3.32 -9.51 19.62
C LYS A 197 3.21 -8.64 18.36
N THR A 198 4.24 -8.65 17.51
CA THR A 198 4.23 -7.96 16.22
C THR A 198 4.51 -8.95 15.09
N ALA A 199 3.78 -8.83 13.99
CA ALA A 199 3.97 -9.66 12.79
C ALA A 199 3.90 -8.80 11.53
N PHE A 200 4.45 -9.33 10.43
CA PHE A 200 4.55 -8.61 9.17
C PHE A 200 4.01 -9.45 8.02
N VAL A 201 3.13 -8.82 7.24
CA VAL A 201 2.67 -9.32 5.95
C VAL A 201 3.19 -8.39 4.87
N THR A 202 3.25 -8.86 3.63
CA THR A 202 3.59 -8.01 2.49
C THR A 202 2.37 -7.88 1.57
N LEU A 203 1.94 -6.66 1.29
CA LEU A 203 1.04 -6.34 0.19
C LEU A 203 1.66 -5.20 -0.60
N HIS A 204 1.98 -5.45 -1.86
CA HIS A 204 2.48 -4.39 -2.74
C HIS A 204 1.32 -3.56 -3.28
N VAL A 205 1.20 -2.35 -2.74
CA VAL A 205 0.17 -1.40 -3.18
C VAL A 205 0.50 -0.91 -4.57
N GLY A 206 -0.37 -1.20 -5.54
CA GLY A 206 -0.21 -0.78 -6.94
C GLY A 206 -0.67 0.66 -7.19
N ALA A 207 -0.37 1.17 -8.38
CA ALA A 207 -0.78 2.52 -8.83
C ALA A 207 -2.32 2.66 -8.93
N GLY A 208 -3.04 1.55 -9.02
CA GLY A 208 -4.50 1.51 -9.00
C GLY A 208 -5.12 2.20 -7.78
N THR A 209 -4.40 2.25 -6.65
CA THR A 209 -4.85 2.97 -5.44
C THR A 209 -5.04 4.48 -5.66
N PHE A 210 -4.39 5.05 -6.68
CA PHE A 210 -4.51 6.47 -7.04
C PHE A 210 -5.69 6.74 -7.99
N GLN A 211 -6.37 5.70 -8.44
CA GLN A 211 -7.51 5.84 -9.35
C GLN A 211 -8.82 5.93 -8.54
N PRO A 212 -9.68 6.91 -8.84
CA PRO A 212 -10.99 6.98 -8.21
C PRO A 212 -11.87 5.81 -8.65
N VAL A 213 -12.77 5.36 -7.77
CA VAL A 213 -13.85 4.45 -8.14
C VAL A 213 -14.70 5.14 -9.21
N LYS A 214 -14.89 4.47 -10.36
CA LYS A 214 -15.62 5.04 -11.51
C LYS A 214 -17.08 4.60 -11.55
N GLU A 215 -17.38 3.44 -10.93
CA GLU A 215 -18.71 2.85 -10.95
C GLU A 215 -19.65 3.60 -10.01
N SER A 216 -20.89 3.81 -10.42
CA SER A 216 -21.89 4.47 -9.58
C SER A 216 -22.32 3.57 -8.40
N ARG A 217 -22.32 2.26 -8.59
CA ARG A 217 -22.56 1.27 -7.54
C ARG A 217 -21.25 0.64 -7.12
N ILE A 218 -20.97 0.65 -5.82
CA ILE A 218 -19.71 0.12 -5.30
C ILE A 218 -19.53 -1.38 -5.52
N GLU A 219 -20.64 -2.13 -5.56
CA GLU A 219 -20.63 -3.58 -5.80
C GLU A 219 -20.14 -3.95 -7.21
N ASP A 220 -20.26 -3.02 -8.18
CA ASP A 220 -19.83 -3.21 -9.57
C ASP A 220 -18.35 -2.88 -9.78
N HIS A 221 -17.70 -2.28 -8.77
CA HIS A 221 -16.29 -1.91 -8.83
C HIS A 221 -15.38 -3.14 -8.85
N LYS A 222 -14.47 -3.17 -9.83
CA LYS A 222 -13.43 -4.20 -9.94
C LYS A 222 -12.14 -3.68 -9.33
N MET A 223 -11.76 -4.26 -8.19
CA MET A 223 -10.47 -3.94 -7.56
C MET A 223 -9.30 -4.44 -8.41
N HIS A 224 -8.26 -3.63 -8.47
CA HIS A 224 -6.98 -4.04 -9.03
C HIS A 224 -6.39 -5.20 -8.21
N ALA A 225 -5.74 -6.12 -8.92
CA ALA A 225 -5.06 -7.23 -8.28
C ALA A 225 -3.72 -6.75 -7.70
N GLU A 226 -3.50 -7.02 -6.42
CA GLU A 226 -2.26 -6.67 -5.70
C GLU A 226 -1.65 -7.93 -5.12
N PHE A 227 -0.32 -8.03 -5.21
CA PHE A 227 0.42 -9.16 -4.66
C PHE A 227 0.39 -9.15 -3.13
N VAL A 228 0.09 -10.30 -2.54
CA VAL A 228 0.04 -10.52 -1.09
C VAL A 228 0.89 -11.72 -0.70
N HIS A 229 1.68 -11.55 0.34
CA HIS A 229 2.35 -12.63 1.06
C HIS A 229 2.02 -12.58 2.54
N VAL A 230 1.39 -13.63 3.05
CA VAL A 230 1.19 -13.88 4.48
C VAL A 230 2.02 -15.11 4.84
N PRO A 231 3.16 -14.94 5.54
CA PRO A 231 4.02 -16.06 5.93
C PRO A 231 3.32 -17.08 6.85
N GLU A 232 3.73 -18.35 6.82
CA GLU A 232 3.17 -19.39 7.69
C GLU A 232 3.26 -19.02 9.18
N GLU A 233 4.40 -18.46 9.59
CA GLU A 233 4.63 -18.00 10.96
C GLU A 233 3.59 -16.97 11.45
N VAL A 234 3.12 -16.11 10.53
CA VAL A 234 2.08 -15.11 10.84
C VAL A 234 0.72 -15.80 11.05
N THR A 235 0.40 -16.79 10.22
CA THR A 235 -0.86 -17.55 10.38
C THR A 235 -0.87 -18.33 11.67
N GLU A 236 0.26 -18.91 12.08
CA GLU A 236 0.43 -19.58 13.36
C GLU A 236 0.25 -18.63 14.54
N LEU A 237 0.88 -17.44 14.49
CA LEU A 237 0.73 -16.41 15.51
C LEU A 237 -0.72 -15.93 15.65
N ILE A 238 -1.45 -15.77 14.54
CA ILE A 238 -2.86 -15.41 14.56
C ILE A 238 -3.69 -16.48 15.26
N ARG A 239 -3.50 -17.76 14.90
CA ARG A 239 -4.20 -18.88 15.52
C ARG A 239 -3.91 -18.97 17.03
N GLU A 240 -2.63 -18.82 17.41
CA GLU A 240 -2.20 -18.82 18.83
C GLU A 240 -2.84 -17.67 19.60
N THR A 241 -2.77 -16.44 19.04
CA THR A 241 -3.33 -15.24 19.66
C THR A 241 -4.82 -15.43 19.96
N LYS A 242 -5.59 -15.88 18.97
CA LYS A 242 -7.03 -16.10 19.14
C LYS A 242 -7.35 -17.19 20.14
N ARG A 243 -6.63 -18.33 20.13
CA ARG A 243 -6.81 -19.40 21.11
C ARG A 243 -6.55 -18.95 22.55
N ASN A 244 -5.64 -17.99 22.72
CA ASN A 244 -5.30 -17.42 24.03
C ASN A 244 -6.20 -16.22 24.42
N GLY A 245 -7.23 -15.90 23.61
CA GLY A 245 -8.16 -14.80 23.88
C GLY A 245 -7.61 -13.39 23.60
N GLY A 246 -6.46 -13.29 22.95
CA GLY A 246 -5.88 -12.03 22.47
C GLY A 246 -6.57 -11.53 21.20
N LYS A 247 -6.40 -10.24 20.91
CA LYS A 247 -6.91 -9.60 19.70
C LYS A 247 -5.85 -9.60 18.61
N VAL A 248 -6.28 -9.77 17.36
CA VAL A 248 -5.49 -9.46 16.17
C VAL A 248 -5.83 -8.04 15.72
N VAL A 249 -4.85 -7.15 15.67
CA VAL A 249 -5.02 -5.74 15.28
C VAL A 249 -4.23 -5.49 14.00
N ALA A 250 -4.90 -5.17 12.93
CA ALA A 250 -4.27 -4.87 11.65
C ALA A 250 -3.98 -3.37 11.51
N VAL A 251 -2.75 -3.03 11.14
CA VAL A 251 -2.34 -1.66 10.85
C VAL A 251 -2.59 -1.38 9.38
N GLY A 252 -3.64 -0.60 9.11
CA GLY A 252 -4.05 -0.19 7.78
C GLY A 252 -4.90 -1.22 7.01
N THR A 253 -5.56 -0.73 5.98
CA THR A 253 -6.42 -1.54 5.10
C THR A 253 -5.65 -2.61 4.34
N THR A 254 -4.37 -2.38 4.05
CA THR A 254 -3.49 -3.34 3.36
C THR A 254 -3.26 -4.61 4.21
N SER A 255 -3.00 -4.45 5.52
CA SER A 255 -2.88 -5.59 6.43
C SER A 255 -4.21 -6.34 6.55
N ILE A 256 -5.35 -5.62 6.64
CA ILE A 256 -6.69 -6.24 6.65
C ILE A 256 -6.91 -7.06 5.38
N ARG A 257 -6.67 -6.46 4.20
CA ARG A 257 -6.85 -7.15 2.92
C ARG A 257 -5.98 -8.39 2.81
N SER A 258 -4.75 -8.35 3.30
CA SER A 258 -3.84 -9.51 3.32
C SER A 258 -4.42 -10.64 4.15
N LEU A 259 -4.81 -10.34 5.39
CA LEU A 259 -5.33 -11.34 6.33
C LEU A 259 -6.67 -11.93 5.88
N GLU A 260 -7.60 -11.08 5.42
CA GLU A 260 -8.91 -11.52 4.93
C GLU A 260 -8.80 -12.32 3.63
N SER A 261 -7.88 -11.99 2.72
CA SER A 261 -7.60 -12.78 1.52
C SER A 261 -7.11 -14.18 1.87
N CYS A 262 -6.18 -14.27 2.82
CA CYS A 262 -5.68 -15.54 3.33
C CYS A 262 -6.80 -16.37 3.98
N ALA A 263 -7.58 -15.77 4.89
CA ALA A 263 -8.67 -16.46 5.56
C ALA A 263 -9.80 -16.86 4.59
N GLN A 264 -10.04 -16.08 3.53
CA GLN A 264 -11.02 -16.42 2.50
C GLN A 264 -10.58 -17.65 1.69
N GLU A 265 -9.31 -17.73 1.31
CA GLU A 265 -8.74 -18.88 0.57
C GLU A 265 -8.90 -20.18 1.35
N TYR A 266 -8.61 -20.16 2.64
CA TYR A 266 -8.65 -21.36 3.50
C TYR A 266 -9.96 -21.58 4.24
N GLY A 267 -10.93 -20.67 4.08
CA GLY A 267 -12.27 -20.77 4.63
C GLY A 267 -12.43 -20.30 6.07
N SER A 268 -11.42 -20.49 6.93
CA SER A 268 -11.43 -20.06 8.34
C SER A 268 -10.02 -19.70 8.82
N VAL A 269 -9.94 -19.01 9.96
CA VAL A 269 -8.66 -18.69 10.63
C VAL A 269 -7.89 -19.93 11.06
N GLU A 270 -8.59 -20.96 11.53
CA GLU A 270 -7.99 -22.21 12.01
C GLU A 270 -7.24 -22.95 10.91
N ASN A 271 -7.69 -22.78 9.67
CA ASN A 271 -7.15 -23.46 8.49
C ASN A 271 -6.17 -22.58 7.69
N MET A 272 -5.90 -21.36 8.13
CA MET A 272 -4.95 -20.47 7.42
C MET A 272 -3.56 -21.12 7.37
N HIS A 273 -2.93 -21.04 6.21
CA HIS A 273 -1.55 -21.40 5.94
C HIS A 273 -0.89 -20.28 5.17
N GLU A 274 0.38 -20.46 4.81
CA GLU A 274 1.09 -19.50 3.96
C GLU A 274 0.25 -19.12 2.73
N TYR A 275 0.12 -17.82 2.51
CA TYR A 275 -0.60 -17.28 1.35
C TYR A 275 0.34 -16.40 0.52
N ASN A 276 0.53 -16.75 -0.75
CA ASN A 276 1.44 -16.06 -1.66
C ASN A 276 0.81 -15.97 -3.03
N LYS A 277 -0.12 -15.02 -3.22
CA LYS A 277 -0.94 -14.85 -4.42
C LYS A 277 -1.37 -13.40 -4.59
N ASP A 278 -1.86 -13.07 -5.78
CA ASP A 278 -2.58 -11.82 -6.02
C ASP A 278 -3.98 -11.87 -5.37
N THR A 279 -4.42 -10.72 -4.85
CA THR A 279 -5.78 -10.52 -4.34
C THR A 279 -6.46 -9.34 -5.02
N SER A 280 -7.73 -9.51 -5.34
CA SER A 280 -8.63 -8.44 -5.76
C SER A 280 -9.78 -8.23 -4.77
N ILE A 281 -9.60 -8.66 -3.52
CA ILE A 281 -10.61 -8.51 -2.47
C ILE A 281 -11.02 -7.04 -2.32
N PHE A 282 -12.33 -6.81 -2.33
CA PHE A 282 -12.92 -5.50 -2.07
C PHE A 282 -13.80 -5.58 -0.82
N ILE A 283 -13.38 -4.89 0.23
CA ILE A 283 -14.08 -4.87 1.52
C ILE A 283 -14.89 -3.58 1.61
N TYR A 284 -16.21 -3.72 1.65
CA TYR A 284 -17.17 -2.62 1.76
C TYR A 284 -18.25 -2.95 2.80
N PRO A 285 -19.12 -2.01 3.20
CA PRO A 285 -20.12 -2.25 4.22
C PRO A 285 -20.98 -3.48 3.97
N GLY A 286 -21.12 -4.35 4.99
CA GLY A 286 -21.77 -5.66 4.88
C GLY A 286 -20.80 -6.84 4.69
N TYR A 287 -19.50 -6.58 4.47
CA TYR A 287 -18.48 -7.64 4.44
C TYR A 287 -18.40 -8.36 5.80
N GLN A 288 -18.34 -9.68 5.77
CA GLN A 288 -18.22 -10.52 6.95
C GLN A 288 -16.75 -10.87 7.16
N TYR A 289 -16.12 -10.24 8.14
CA TYR A 289 -14.72 -10.48 8.49
C TYR A 289 -14.53 -11.89 9.04
N LYS A 290 -13.51 -12.61 8.56
CA LYS A 290 -13.15 -13.95 9.03
C LYS A 290 -12.10 -13.89 10.14
N VAL A 291 -11.17 -12.95 10.05
CA VAL A 291 -10.11 -12.79 11.03
C VAL A 291 -10.58 -12.03 12.28
N GLU A 292 -11.76 -11.38 12.26
CA GLU A 292 -12.25 -10.55 13.37
C GLU A 292 -11.21 -9.56 13.88
N ILE A 293 -10.91 -8.61 13.05
CA ILE A 293 -9.82 -7.66 13.29
C ILE A 293 -10.37 -6.46 14.07
N GLY A 294 -9.74 -6.14 15.21
CA GLY A 294 -9.80 -4.79 15.77
C GLY A 294 -9.10 -3.84 14.80
N ARG A 295 -9.77 -2.78 14.35
CA ARG A 295 -9.17 -1.83 13.38
C ARG A 295 -8.38 -0.76 14.11
N ALA A 296 -7.10 -0.57 13.76
CA ALA A 296 -6.45 0.72 13.87
C ALA A 296 -6.55 1.40 12.50
N HIS A 297 -7.49 2.33 12.37
CA HIS A 297 -7.54 3.25 11.23
C HIS A 297 -6.89 4.58 11.64
N VAL A 298 -6.04 5.07 10.76
CA VAL A 298 -5.56 6.45 10.79
C VAL A 298 -6.21 7.18 9.62
#